data_0a66b6f51e0768af172e1804063bb3fa
#
_entry.id   0a66b6f51e0768af172e1804063bb3fa
#
_cell.length_a   1.000
_cell.length_b   1.000
_cell.length_c   1.000
_cell.angle_alpha   90.00
_cell.angle_beta   90.00
_cell.angle_gamma   90.00
#
_symmetry.space_group_name_H-M   'P 1'
#
loop_
_entity.id
_entity.type
_entity.pdbx_description
1 polymer ?
#
loop_
_entity_poly.entity_id
_entity_poly.type
_entity_poly.pdbx_seq_one_letter_code
_entity_poly.pdbx_strand_id
1 'polypeptide(L)'
;MTGFVSGNFHFGRPEFDPDKVWLSSSYRVVLIKHGIEKAGSINKLGRELGYRSRVHPGWSIRQILLGYQAFPLDRLKRMAEFLGLPIEEILRHQTKPKAVTIESTKDALARNGLYCYYPR
;
A
#
# COMPACT_ATOMS: atom_id res chain seq x y z
N MET A 1 0.81 26.48 -23.22
CA MET A 1 0.45 25.70 -23.31
C MET A 1 0.35 24.83 -23.20
N THR A 2 0.31 25.30 -23.01
CA THR A 2 -0.02 24.44 -23.03
C THR A 2 -0.15 23.54 -22.87
N GLY A 3 -0.06 24.00 -22.63
CA GLY A 3 -0.43 23.16 -22.77
C GLY A 3 -0.48 22.62 -22.49
N PHE A 4 -0.57 23.12 -22.48
CA PHE A 4 -0.85 22.50 -22.53
C PHE A 4 -0.86 21.93 -22.40
N VAL A 5 -0.77 22.36 -22.23
CA VAL A 5 -0.95 21.76 -22.23
C VAL A 5 -1.01 21.17 -21.98
N SER A 6 -1.10 21.40 -21.75
CA SER A 6 -1.32 20.72 -21.58
C SER A 6 -1.40 19.94 -21.26
N GLY A 7 -1.46 20.18 -21.02
CA GLY A 7 -1.67 19.46 -20.82
C GLY A 7 -1.55 18.70 -20.43
N ASN A 8 -1.56 18.99 -20.45
CA ASN A 8 -1.52 18.38 -20.22
C ASN A 8 -1.26 17.68 -19.82
N PHE A 9 -1.10 17.80 -19.58
CA PHE A 9 -0.95 17.22 -19.41
C PHE A 9 -0.83 16.66 -18.76
N HIS A 10 -0.75 16.72 -18.14
CA HIS A 10 -0.71 16.21 -17.69
C HIS A 10 -1.07 15.52 -17.47
N PHE A 11 -1.42 16.58 -17.18
CA PHE A 11 -1.89 15.47 -17.12
C PHE A 11 -1.17 14.15 -16.97
N GLY A 12 -1.40 13.03 -16.58
CA GLY A 12 -0.92 11.73 -16.77
C GLY A 12 0.43 11.31 -16.24
N ARG A 13 0.98 11.97 -15.27
CA ARG A 13 2.17 11.46 -14.59
C ARG A 13 1.76 10.34 -13.63
N PRO A 14 2.20 9.08 -13.85
CA PRO A 14 1.78 7.97 -12.99
C PRO A 14 2.11 8.17 -11.51
N GLU A 15 3.21 8.84 -11.20
CA GLU A 15 3.63 9.09 -9.82
C GLU A 15 2.78 10.15 -9.11
N PHE A 16 1.88 10.82 -9.81
CA PHE A 16 1.04 11.87 -9.23
C PHE A 16 -0.44 11.54 -9.21
N ASP A 17 -0.80 10.26 -9.30
CA ASP A 17 -2.19 9.88 -9.11
C ASP A 17 -2.52 10.00 -7.62
N PRO A 18 -3.39 10.94 -7.21
CA PRO A 18 -3.68 11.14 -5.77
C PRO A 18 -4.43 9.96 -5.15
N ASP A 19 -5.07 9.13 -5.95
CA ASP A 19 -5.79 7.97 -5.46
C ASP A 19 -4.90 6.74 -5.28
N LYS A 20 -3.64 6.84 -5.68
CA LYS A 20 -2.68 5.74 -5.57
C LYS A 20 -1.51 6.18 -4.70
N VAL A 21 -1.36 5.53 -3.57
CA VAL A 21 -0.33 5.89 -2.60
C VAL A 21 0.75 4.83 -2.58
N TRP A 22 1.99 5.25 -2.84
CA TRP A 22 3.16 4.39 -2.72
C TRP A 22 3.88 4.73 -1.42
N LEU A 23 3.96 3.77 -0.51
CA LEU A 23 4.62 3.94 0.77
C LEU A 23 6.00 3.28 0.72
N SER A 24 6.96 3.85 1.46
CA SER A 24 8.29 3.26 1.56
C SER A 24 8.18 1.81 2.04
N SER A 25 9.09 0.96 1.56
CA SER A 25 9.01 -0.49 1.87
C SER A 25 9.07 -0.76 3.36
N SER A 26 9.95 -0.07 4.09
CA SER A 26 10.09 -0.28 5.53
C SER A 26 8.81 0.07 6.29
N TYR A 27 8.20 1.20 5.98
CA TYR A 27 6.97 1.63 6.65
C TYR A 27 5.77 0.79 6.22
N ARG A 28 5.64 0.53 4.92
CA ARG A 28 4.53 -0.22 4.35
C ARG A 28 4.41 -1.61 4.98
N VAL A 29 5.53 -2.31 5.10
CA VAL A 29 5.54 -3.65 5.68
C VAL A 29 5.11 -3.62 7.14
N VAL A 30 5.61 -2.67 7.92
CA VAL A 30 5.23 -2.55 9.34
C VAL A 30 3.74 -2.20 9.48
N LEU A 31 3.26 -1.28 8.67
CA LEU A 31 1.86 -0.87 8.70
C LEU A 31 0.92 -2.05 8.42
N ILE A 32 1.20 -2.80 7.36
CA ILE A 32 0.36 -3.94 6.98
C ILE A 32 0.49 -5.06 8.02
N LYS A 33 1.69 -5.28 8.56
CA LYS A 33 1.89 -6.25 9.64
C LYS A 33 0.98 -5.95 10.82
N HIS A 34 0.94 -4.69 11.26
CA HIS A 34 0.06 -4.30 12.36
C HIS A 34 -1.40 -4.53 12.03
N GLY A 35 -1.80 -4.25 10.80
CA GLY A 35 -3.17 -4.51 10.34
C GLY A 35 -3.51 -5.99 10.39
N ILE A 36 -2.62 -6.84 9.90
CA ILE A 36 -2.81 -8.28 9.91
C ILE A 36 -2.93 -8.79 11.36
N GLU A 37 -2.06 -8.32 12.24
CA GLU A 37 -2.08 -8.73 13.65
C GLU A 37 -3.38 -8.31 14.33
N LYS A 38 -3.84 -7.10 14.07
CA LYS A 38 -5.08 -6.62 14.68
C LYS A 38 -6.30 -7.34 14.13
N ALA A 39 -6.34 -7.59 12.83
CA ALA A 39 -7.47 -8.27 12.19
C ALA A 39 -7.48 -9.77 12.43
N GLY A 40 -6.30 -10.37 12.59
CA GLY A 40 -6.15 -11.80 12.80
C GLY A 40 -5.62 -12.57 11.59
N SER A 41 -5.78 -12.05 10.39
CA SER A 41 -5.22 -12.62 9.17
C SER A 41 -5.27 -11.59 8.04
N ILE A 42 -4.55 -11.86 6.96
CA ILE A 42 -4.56 -10.96 5.81
C ILE A 42 -5.94 -10.92 5.14
N ASN A 43 -6.65 -12.05 5.14
CA ASN A 43 -8.01 -12.08 4.59
C ASN A 43 -8.99 -11.28 5.45
N LYS A 44 -8.87 -11.39 6.77
CA LYS A 44 -9.71 -10.60 7.67
C LYS A 44 -9.40 -9.11 7.52
N LEU A 45 -8.13 -8.76 7.37
CA LEU A 45 -7.76 -7.37 7.10
C LEU A 45 -8.38 -6.90 5.78
N GLY A 46 -8.35 -7.73 4.75
CA GLY A 46 -8.98 -7.39 3.47
C GLY A 46 -10.45 -7.05 3.62
N ARG A 47 -11.17 -7.82 4.43
CA ARG A 47 -12.58 -7.53 4.70
C ARG A 47 -12.76 -6.23 5.45
N GLU A 48 -11.90 -5.94 6.42
CA GLU A 48 -11.96 -4.66 7.16
C GLU A 48 -11.76 -3.47 6.24
N LEU A 49 -10.94 -3.61 5.21
CA LEU A 49 -10.69 -2.55 4.25
C LEU A 49 -11.73 -2.49 3.13
N GLY A 50 -12.70 -3.40 3.13
CA GLY A 50 -13.81 -3.36 2.19
C GLY A 50 -13.62 -4.17 0.91
N TYR A 51 -12.61 -5.05 0.85
CA TYR A 51 -12.47 -5.95 -0.28
C TYR A 51 -13.51 -7.07 -0.20
N ARG A 52 -14.12 -7.39 -1.34
CA ARG A 52 -15.32 -8.22 -1.37
C ARG A 52 -15.12 -9.64 -1.91
N SER A 53 -13.89 -10.00 -2.23
CA SER A 53 -13.64 -11.36 -2.70
C SER A 53 -14.07 -12.37 -1.63
N ARG A 54 -14.80 -13.40 -2.03
CA ARG A 54 -15.25 -14.44 -1.08
C ARG A 54 -14.10 -15.33 -0.66
N VAL A 55 -13.17 -15.58 -1.55
CA VAL A 55 -12.13 -16.60 -1.35
C VAL A 55 -10.84 -15.95 -0.86
N HIS A 56 -10.43 -14.86 -1.49
CA HIS A 56 -9.16 -14.20 -1.19
C HIS A 56 -9.31 -12.69 -1.02
N PRO A 57 -10.04 -12.23 0.03
CA PRO A 57 -10.18 -10.78 0.25
C PRO A 57 -8.85 -10.10 0.58
N GLY A 58 -7.84 -10.86 1.02
CA GLY A 58 -6.52 -10.33 1.29
C GLY A 58 -5.58 -10.30 0.09
N TRP A 59 -6.04 -10.75 -1.08
CA TRP A 59 -5.15 -10.82 -2.25
C TRP A 59 -4.59 -9.44 -2.64
N SER A 60 -5.44 -8.44 -2.69
CA SER A 60 -5.01 -7.08 -3.03
C SER A 60 -4.03 -6.53 -1.99
N ILE A 61 -4.27 -6.83 -0.71
CA ILE A 61 -3.37 -6.39 0.36
C ILE A 61 -2.00 -7.05 0.18
N ARG A 62 -1.96 -8.33 -0.20
CA ARG A 62 -0.71 -9.02 -0.47
C ARG A 62 0.05 -8.35 -1.62
N GLN A 63 -0.65 -7.95 -2.70
CA GLN A 63 -0.02 -7.26 -3.81
C GLN A 63 0.55 -5.90 -3.38
N ILE A 64 -0.17 -5.20 -2.51
CA ILE A 64 0.31 -3.93 -1.95
C ILE A 64 1.52 -4.17 -1.05
N LEU A 65 1.46 -5.19 -0.21
CA LEU A 65 2.56 -5.55 0.70
C LEU A 65 3.84 -5.81 -0.06
N LEU A 66 3.74 -6.54 -1.17
CA LEU A 66 4.88 -6.92 -1.99
C LEU A 66 5.39 -5.80 -2.89
N GLY A 67 4.66 -4.69 -2.98
CA GLY A 67 5.08 -3.55 -3.78
C GLY A 67 4.66 -3.61 -5.24
N TYR A 68 3.79 -4.56 -5.61
CA TYR A 68 3.30 -4.68 -6.99
C TYR A 68 2.18 -3.71 -7.31
N GLN A 69 1.47 -3.24 -6.29
CA GLN A 69 0.35 -2.31 -6.46
C GLN A 69 0.47 -1.18 -5.45
N ALA A 70 0.02 0.01 -5.86
CA ALA A 70 -0.13 1.13 -4.95
C ALA A 70 -1.28 0.85 -3.98
N PHE A 71 -1.23 1.48 -2.82
CA PHE A 71 -2.32 1.42 -1.85
C PHE A 71 -3.40 2.42 -2.31
N PRO A 72 -4.62 1.96 -2.65
CA PRO A 72 -5.68 2.91 -2.98
C PRO A 72 -5.96 3.82 -1.80
N LEU A 73 -6.12 5.12 -2.05
CA LEU A 73 -6.25 6.09 -0.96
C LEU A 73 -7.46 5.81 -0.08
N ASP A 74 -8.59 5.44 -0.67
CA ASP A 74 -9.79 5.14 0.11
C ASP A 74 -9.59 3.94 1.03
N ARG A 75 -8.87 2.92 0.57
CA ARG A 75 -8.53 1.75 1.40
C ARG A 75 -7.53 2.11 2.48
N LEU A 76 -6.58 2.99 2.15
CA LEU A 76 -5.58 3.45 3.11
C LEU A 76 -6.24 4.26 4.22
N LYS A 77 -7.25 5.08 3.90
CA LYS A 77 -8.04 5.80 4.91
C LYS A 77 -8.76 4.84 5.84
N ARG A 78 -9.31 3.75 5.31
CA ARG A 78 -9.91 2.71 6.15
C ARG A 78 -8.89 2.03 7.04
N MET A 79 -7.69 1.78 6.51
CA MET A 79 -6.59 1.23 7.31
C MET A 79 -6.24 2.16 8.46
N ALA A 80 -6.14 3.47 8.18
CA ALA A 80 -5.84 4.47 9.20
C ALA A 80 -6.88 4.44 10.31
N GLU A 81 -8.17 4.41 9.95
CA GLU A 81 -9.26 4.31 10.93
C GLU A 81 -9.17 3.02 11.73
N PHE A 82 -8.93 1.91 11.04
CA PHE A 82 -8.84 0.60 11.69
C PHE A 82 -7.70 0.55 12.72
N LEU A 83 -6.58 1.18 12.40
CA LEU A 83 -5.41 1.20 13.29
C LEU A 83 -5.39 2.36 14.27
N GLY A 84 -6.33 3.30 14.12
CA GLY A 84 -6.37 4.48 14.99
C GLY A 84 -5.27 5.48 14.71
N LEU A 85 -4.82 5.58 13.46
CA LEU A 85 -3.74 6.49 13.06
C LEU A 85 -4.29 7.63 12.21
N PRO A 86 -3.76 8.86 12.36
CA PRO A 86 -4.10 9.93 11.43
C PRO A 86 -3.57 9.60 10.04
N ILE A 87 -4.40 9.84 9.01
CA ILE A 87 -3.97 9.57 7.63
C ILE A 87 -2.73 10.41 7.26
N GLU A 88 -2.62 11.62 7.80
CA GLU A 88 -1.48 12.51 7.55
C GLU A 88 -0.16 11.87 7.99
N GLU A 89 -0.20 11.14 9.09
CA GLU A 89 0.98 10.43 9.58
C GLU A 89 1.44 9.38 8.57
N ILE A 90 0.50 8.62 8.05
CA ILE A 90 0.80 7.58 7.07
C ILE A 90 1.36 8.21 5.79
N LEU A 91 0.76 9.30 5.33
CA LEU A 91 1.17 9.96 4.09
C LEU A 91 2.56 10.59 4.18
N ARG A 92 3.12 10.79 5.38
CA ARG A 92 4.51 11.23 5.53
C ARG A 92 5.50 10.22 4.96
N HIS A 93 5.11 8.97 4.85
CA HIS A 93 5.97 7.89 4.35
C HIS A 93 5.75 7.60 2.88
N GLN A 94 5.04 8.50 2.19
CA GLN A 94 4.79 8.38 0.77
C GLN A 94 6.09 8.53 -0.02
N THR A 95 6.25 7.72 -1.06
CA THR A 95 7.44 7.71 -1.89
C THR A 95 7.04 7.57 -3.36
N LYS A 96 8.02 7.63 -4.25
CA LYS A 96 7.79 7.45 -5.68
C LYS A 96 7.69 5.95 -5.99
N PRO A 97 6.90 5.57 -7.02
CA PRO A 97 6.76 4.14 -7.37
C PRO A 97 8.09 3.43 -7.58
N LYS A 98 9.05 4.04 -8.27
CA LYS A 98 10.32 3.39 -8.57
C LYS A 98 11.25 3.25 -7.38
N ALA A 99 10.92 3.85 -6.24
CA ALA A 99 11.67 3.62 -5.01
C ALA A 99 11.22 2.35 -4.31
N VAL A 100 10.10 1.73 -4.76
CA VAL A 100 9.57 0.49 -4.21
C VAL A 100 10.11 -0.64 -5.08
N THR A 101 11.07 -1.39 -4.55
CA THR A 101 11.71 -2.49 -5.29
C THR A 101 11.50 -3.80 -4.58
N ILE A 102 11.71 -4.90 -5.32
CA ILE A 102 11.64 -6.23 -4.73
C ILE A 102 12.70 -6.38 -3.63
N GLU A 103 13.90 -5.84 -3.87
CA GLU A 103 14.99 -5.92 -2.89
C GLU A 103 14.63 -5.24 -1.57
N SER A 104 14.16 -3.97 -1.65
CA SER A 104 13.80 -3.24 -0.44
C SER A 104 12.62 -3.89 0.28
N THR A 105 11.69 -4.48 -0.47
CA THR A 105 10.55 -5.18 0.09
C THR A 105 11.00 -6.45 0.83
N LYS A 106 11.88 -7.24 0.22
CA LYS A 106 12.40 -8.46 0.87
C LYS A 106 13.13 -8.13 2.17
N ASP A 107 13.95 -7.08 2.17
CA ASP A 107 14.64 -6.66 3.38
C ASP A 107 13.66 -6.29 4.49
N ALA A 108 12.61 -5.53 4.15
CA ALA A 108 11.61 -5.13 5.13
C ALA A 108 10.82 -6.34 5.65
N LEU A 109 10.46 -7.27 4.78
CA LEU A 109 9.76 -8.49 5.18
C LEU A 109 10.62 -9.31 6.13
N ALA A 110 11.91 -9.47 5.80
CA ALA A 110 12.83 -10.24 6.64
C ALA A 110 12.98 -9.63 8.02
N ARG A 111 13.15 -8.31 8.10
CA ARG A 111 13.30 -7.61 9.37
C ARG A 111 12.05 -7.73 10.26
N ASN A 112 10.89 -7.99 9.66
CA ASN A 112 9.64 -8.10 10.39
C ASN A 112 9.14 -9.53 10.53
N GLY A 113 9.94 -10.52 10.13
CA GLY A 113 9.59 -11.93 10.27
C GLY A 113 8.49 -12.41 9.35
N LEU A 114 8.26 -11.73 8.22
CA LEU A 114 7.18 -12.04 7.29
C LEU A 114 7.66 -12.84 6.09
N TYR A 115 8.44 -13.89 6.35
CA TYR A 115 9.01 -14.72 5.28
C TYR A 115 7.96 -15.41 4.43
N CYS A 116 6.79 -15.71 5.00
CA CYS A 116 5.72 -16.39 4.28
C CYS A 116 5.15 -15.55 3.12
N TYR A 117 5.41 -14.25 3.11
CA TYR A 117 4.94 -13.36 2.06
C TYR A 117 6.00 -13.07 1.00
N TYR A 118 7.17 -13.70 1.07
CA TYR A 118 8.22 -13.47 0.09
C TYR A 118 7.73 -13.75 -1.33
N PRO A 119 8.08 -12.89 -2.29
CA PRO A 119 7.76 -13.15 -3.70
C PRO A 119 8.51 -14.39 -4.17
N ARG A 120 7.87 -15.13 -5.05
CA ARG A 120 8.44 -16.36 -5.60
C ARG A 120 8.84 -16.22 -7.03
#